data_4f3d6585cd03e7f0ea21d33fac260666
#
_entry.id   4f3d6585cd03e7f0ea21d33fac260666
#
_cell.length_a   1.000
_cell.length_b   1.000
_cell.length_c   1.000
_cell.angle_alpha   90.00
_cell.angle_beta   90.00
_cell.angle_gamma   90.00
#
_symmetry.space_group_name_H-M   'P 1'
#
loop_
_entity.id
_entity.type
_entity.pdbx_description
1 polymer ?
#
loop_
_entity_poly.entity_id
_entity_poly.type
_entity_poly.pdbx_seq_one_letter_code
_entity_poly.pdbx_strand_id
1 'polypeptide(L)'
;AEPLPPLSREDLEFEQFQTIYMFKLKDNMDKLVDNLVPSTLLSLVDDIQRHYGSLDHKLNFTQTLRSSADFVYKHSISVGILSAMISNEMQLPAEDIRALITASLLYDFGYLYVPQAILDKGDDLSDSDRNFIQMNLERGYESIRPRYEECNLPKISLEIIQQFIFQKSQTLKIKDPSPETRLLCDILKVADQFDRLTAMNINNPPVSEVAAMSFLRRHSRTYNPRVVAALAECIHILPTGACVDL
;
A
#
# COMPACT_ATOMS: atom_id res chain seq x y z
N ALA A 1 -2.06 19.34 29.87
CA ALA A 1 -1.94 18.17 29.02
C ALA A 1 -0.78 17.34 29.55
N GLU A 2 -1.02 16.10 29.93
CA GLU A 2 0.06 15.18 30.26
C GLU A 2 0.93 14.95 29.01
N PRO A 3 2.26 14.89 29.16
CA PRO A 3 3.12 14.57 28.04
C PRO A 3 2.76 13.19 27.50
N LEU A 4 2.68 13.06 26.18
CA LEU A 4 2.51 11.75 25.53
C LEU A 4 3.61 10.80 26.00
N PRO A 5 3.29 9.51 26.21
CA PRO A 5 4.32 8.52 26.57
C PRO A 5 5.38 8.50 25.46
N PRO A 6 6.66 8.28 25.82
CA PRO A 6 7.71 8.15 24.82
C PRO A 6 7.41 6.97 23.90
N LEU A 7 7.74 7.11 22.61
CA LEU A 7 7.65 6.03 21.63
C LEU A 7 8.44 4.81 22.11
N SER A 8 7.92 3.62 21.90
CA SER A 8 8.64 2.38 22.19
C SER A 8 9.84 2.25 21.23
N ARG A 9 10.80 1.39 21.56
CA ARG A 9 11.92 1.08 20.67
C ARG A 9 11.43 0.53 19.33
N GLU A 10 10.41 -0.32 19.35
CA GLU A 10 9.80 -0.90 18.17
C GLU A 10 9.15 0.15 17.28
N ASP A 11 8.43 1.13 17.86
CA ASP A 11 7.83 2.23 17.11
C ASP A 11 8.91 3.06 16.40
N LEU A 12 10.04 3.34 17.07
CA LEU A 12 11.16 4.06 16.47
C LEU A 12 11.83 3.27 15.35
N GLU A 13 12.02 1.97 15.52
CA GLU A 13 12.57 1.08 14.52
C GLU A 13 11.64 1.01 13.29
N PHE A 14 10.31 0.99 13.51
CA PHE A 14 9.31 1.02 12.45
C PHE A 14 9.34 2.33 11.64
N GLU A 15 9.40 3.49 12.31
CA GLU A 15 9.51 4.79 11.62
C GLU A 15 10.82 4.91 10.82
N GLN A 16 11.94 4.43 11.38
CA GLN A 16 13.22 4.39 10.68
C GLN A 16 13.15 3.49 9.45
N PHE A 17 12.54 2.32 9.58
CA PHE A 17 12.32 1.40 8.48
C PHE A 17 11.54 2.09 7.37
N GLN A 18 10.36 2.65 7.66
CA GLN A 18 9.54 3.35 6.67
C GLN A 18 10.33 4.43 5.94
N THR A 19 11.13 5.24 6.67
CA THR A 19 11.90 6.34 6.09
C THR A 19 13.01 5.83 5.17
N ILE A 20 13.81 4.87 5.61
CA ILE A 20 14.92 4.32 4.82
C ILE A 20 14.38 3.63 3.56
N TYR A 21 13.33 2.85 3.70
CA TYR A 21 12.78 2.08 2.58
C TYR A 21 11.97 2.94 1.61
N MET A 22 11.40 4.05 2.06
CA MET A 22 10.85 5.07 1.16
C MET A 22 11.93 5.59 0.18
N PHE A 23 13.13 5.94 0.67
CA PHE A 23 14.21 6.41 -0.19
C PHE A 23 14.73 5.31 -1.14
N LYS A 24 14.82 4.06 -0.66
CA LYS A 24 15.18 2.92 -1.51
C LYS A 24 14.13 2.69 -2.61
N LEU A 25 12.83 2.78 -2.28
CA LEU A 25 11.76 2.65 -3.26
C LEU A 25 11.80 3.78 -4.28
N LYS A 26 12.01 5.02 -3.82
CA LYS A 26 12.14 6.18 -4.71
C LYS A 26 13.26 5.96 -5.74
N ASP A 27 14.46 5.56 -5.32
CA ASP A 27 15.58 5.27 -6.23
C ASP A 27 15.22 4.19 -7.27
N ASN A 28 14.51 3.13 -6.87
CA ASN A 28 14.07 2.09 -7.78
C ASN A 28 12.99 2.58 -8.76
N MET A 29 12.03 3.38 -8.29
CA MET A 29 10.99 3.94 -9.14
C MET A 29 11.56 4.97 -10.13
N ASP A 30 12.49 5.83 -9.71
CA ASP A 30 13.18 6.78 -10.58
C ASP A 30 13.93 6.03 -11.71
N LYS A 31 14.59 4.92 -11.40
CA LYS A 31 15.21 4.05 -12.43
C LYS A 31 14.19 3.49 -13.41
N LEU A 32 13.02 3.04 -12.92
CA LEU A 32 11.94 2.56 -13.80
C LEU A 32 11.41 3.68 -14.71
N VAL A 33 11.26 4.90 -14.20
CA VAL A 33 10.88 6.09 -15.01
C VAL A 33 11.88 6.32 -16.13
N ASP A 34 13.19 6.19 -15.83
CA ASP A 34 14.29 6.36 -16.79
C ASP A 34 14.52 5.11 -17.67
N ASN A 35 13.64 4.13 -17.62
CA ASN A 35 13.76 2.85 -18.33
C ASN A 35 15.02 2.04 -17.96
N LEU A 36 15.53 2.21 -16.75
CA LEU A 36 16.64 1.43 -16.20
C LEU A 36 16.14 0.28 -15.33
N VAL A 37 16.98 -0.74 -15.15
CA VAL A 37 16.68 -1.89 -14.29
C VAL A 37 16.85 -1.50 -12.82
N PRO A 38 15.82 -1.62 -11.97
CA PRO A 38 15.89 -1.35 -10.54
C PRO A 38 16.55 -2.52 -9.79
N SER A 39 17.87 -2.50 -9.69
CA SER A 39 18.68 -3.63 -9.17
C SER A 39 18.41 -3.99 -7.70
N THR A 40 17.81 -3.10 -6.91
CA THR A 40 17.58 -3.28 -5.46
C THR A 40 16.11 -3.50 -5.10
N LEU A 41 15.20 -3.55 -6.07
CA LEU A 41 13.76 -3.69 -5.81
C LEU A 41 13.43 -5.02 -5.12
N LEU A 42 13.99 -6.13 -5.60
CA LEU A 42 13.78 -7.44 -4.98
C LEU A 42 14.36 -7.52 -3.57
N SER A 43 15.51 -6.90 -3.33
CA SER A 43 16.08 -6.80 -1.97
C SER A 43 15.15 -6.04 -1.03
N LEU A 44 14.50 -4.98 -1.51
CA LEU A 44 13.49 -4.25 -0.74
C LEU A 44 12.27 -5.13 -0.42
N VAL A 45 11.78 -5.90 -1.39
CA VAL A 45 10.68 -6.87 -1.18
C VAL A 45 11.07 -7.91 -0.13
N ASP A 46 12.27 -8.49 -0.24
CA ASP A 46 12.78 -9.50 0.70
C ASP A 46 12.95 -8.94 2.12
N ASP A 47 13.37 -7.69 2.24
CA ASP A 47 13.50 -7.03 3.53
C ASP A 47 12.13 -6.82 4.18
N ILE A 48 11.12 -6.34 3.44
CA ILE A 48 9.75 -6.19 3.95
C ILE A 48 9.19 -7.55 4.38
N GLN A 49 9.34 -8.58 3.56
CA GLN A 49 8.86 -9.92 3.88
C GLN A 49 9.52 -10.48 5.12
N ARG A 50 10.83 -10.29 5.29
CA ARG A 50 11.59 -10.79 6.44
C ARG A 50 11.18 -10.11 7.74
N HIS A 51 10.93 -8.78 7.72
CA HIS A 51 10.62 -8.03 8.93
C HIS A 51 9.14 -8.10 9.30
N TYR A 52 8.24 -8.13 8.32
CA TYR A 52 6.80 -7.99 8.56
C TYR A 52 5.97 -9.19 8.10
N GLY A 53 6.48 -10.02 7.22
CA GLY A 53 5.83 -11.25 6.76
C GLY A 53 5.97 -12.45 7.70
N SER A 54 6.49 -12.26 8.91
CA SER A 54 6.66 -13.29 9.94
C SER A 54 6.44 -12.75 11.35
N LEU A 55 5.82 -11.57 11.50
CA LEU A 55 5.49 -11.03 12.83
C LEU A 55 4.45 -11.92 13.52
N ASP A 56 4.69 -12.17 14.82
CA ASP A 56 3.85 -12.96 15.69
C ASP A 56 3.10 -12.12 16.75
N HIS A 57 3.17 -10.81 16.61
CA HIS A 57 2.53 -9.84 17.50
C HIS A 57 1.96 -8.64 16.71
N LYS A 58 1.08 -7.88 17.36
CA LYS A 58 0.49 -6.67 16.77
C LYS A 58 1.48 -5.52 16.77
N LEU A 59 1.47 -4.75 15.70
CA LEU A 59 2.29 -3.55 15.53
C LEU A 59 1.47 -2.28 15.78
N ASN A 60 2.07 -1.26 16.41
CA ASN A 60 1.56 0.09 16.34
C ASN A 60 1.87 0.65 14.94
N PHE A 61 0.85 0.73 14.09
CA PHE A 61 1.03 1.21 12.72
C PHE A 61 1.02 2.73 12.71
N THR A 62 2.15 3.33 13.12
CA THR A 62 2.30 4.77 13.18
C THR A 62 2.35 5.38 11.79
N GLN A 63 1.64 6.49 11.61
CA GLN A 63 1.63 7.24 10.37
C GLN A 63 2.55 8.45 10.47
N THR A 64 3.38 8.66 9.46
CA THR A 64 4.20 9.86 9.31
C THR A 64 3.52 10.86 8.38
N LEU A 65 3.74 12.17 8.62
CA LEU A 65 3.22 13.20 7.75
C LEU A 65 3.73 13.00 6.31
N ARG A 66 2.82 13.09 5.36
CA ARG A 66 3.08 12.93 3.93
C ARG A 66 2.87 14.25 3.20
N SER A 67 3.87 14.66 2.45
CA SER A 67 3.70 15.67 1.41
C SER A 67 3.19 15.00 0.13
N SER A 68 2.62 15.78 -0.78
CA SER A 68 2.21 15.24 -2.08
C SER A 68 3.40 14.70 -2.88
N ALA A 69 4.60 15.24 -2.65
CA ALA A 69 5.81 14.81 -3.35
C ALA A 69 6.33 13.42 -2.90
N ASP A 70 6.08 13.02 -1.65
CA ASP A 70 6.52 11.75 -1.10
C ASP A 70 5.39 10.73 -0.86
N PHE A 71 4.15 11.15 -1.15
CA PHE A 71 2.96 10.35 -0.89
C PHE A 71 3.05 8.95 -1.51
N VAL A 72 3.35 8.85 -2.80
CA VAL A 72 3.39 7.57 -3.53
C VAL A 72 4.35 6.59 -2.87
N TYR A 73 5.55 7.05 -2.52
CA TYR A 73 6.58 6.18 -1.95
C TYR A 73 6.21 5.72 -0.53
N LYS A 74 5.79 6.64 0.34
CA LYS A 74 5.37 6.31 1.72
C LYS A 74 4.15 5.41 1.72
N HIS A 75 3.17 5.72 0.88
CA HIS A 75 1.97 4.91 0.72
C HIS A 75 2.29 3.49 0.27
N SER A 76 3.07 3.34 -0.79
CA SER A 76 3.46 2.02 -1.31
C SER A 76 4.24 1.18 -0.28
N ILE A 77 5.15 1.78 0.50
CA ILE A 77 5.84 1.07 1.59
C ILE A 77 4.86 0.64 2.68
N SER A 78 3.97 1.52 3.12
CA SER A 78 2.96 1.20 4.14
C SER A 78 2.02 0.09 3.68
N VAL A 79 1.54 0.16 2.44
CA VAL A 79 0.68 -0.87 1.84
C VAL A 79 1.43 -2.19 1.71
N GLY A 80 2.71 -2.17 1.33
CA GLY A 80 3.56 -3.36 1.26
C GLY A 80 3.74 -4.04 2.63
N ILE A 81 3.96 -3.26 3.68
CA ILE A 81 4.07 -3.75 5.06
C ILE A 81 2.74 -4.35 5.52
N LEU A 82 1.63 -3.63 5.38
CA LEU A 82 0.29 -4.12 5.74
C LEU A 82 -0.06 -5.39 4.98
N SER A 83 0.23 -5.45 3.68
CA SER A 83 -0.01 -6.63 2.85
C SER A 83 0.80 -7.84 3.34
N ALA A 84 2.06 -7.64 3.73
CA ALA A 84 2.90 -8.70 4.29
C ALA A 84 2.32 -9.24 5.60
N MET A 85 1.93 -8.34 6.52
CA MET A 85 1.37 -8.71 7.82
C MET A 85 0.03 -9.45 7.68
N ILE A 86 -0.90 -8.92 6.87
CA ILE A 86 -2.21 -9.55 6.62
C ILE A 86 -2.03 -10.94 6.01
N SER A 87 -1.11 -11.08 5.03
CA SER A 87 -0.84 -12.35 4.37
C SER A 87 -0.25 -13.38 5.32
N ASN A 88 0.64 -12.96 6.22
CA ASN A 88 1.21 -13.80 7.27
C ASN A 88 0.11 -14.27 8.25
N GLU A 89 -0.75 -13.37 8.72
CA GLU A 89 -1.88 -13.70 9.60
C GLU A 89 -2.84 -14.70 8.92
N MET A 90 -3.04 -14.58 7.62
CA MET A 90 -3.84 -15.51 6.83
C MET A 90 -3.08 -16.78 6.43
N GLN A 91 -1.84 -16.94 6.85
CA GLN A 91 -0.98 -18.12 6.60
C GLN A 91 -0.79 -18.42 5.10
N LEU A 92 -0.62 -17.38 4.28
CA LEU A 92 -0.38 -17.55 2.85
C LEU A 92 1.05 -18.07 2.58
N PRO A 93 1.27 -18.75 1.44
CA PRO A 93 2.60 -19.17 1.01
C PRO A 93 3.57 -17.99 0.87
N ALA A 94 4.84 -18.21 1.18
CA ALA A 94 5.87 -17.16 1.13
C ALA A 94 6.01 -16.52 -0.27
N GLU A 95 5.78 -17.29 -1.33
CA GLU A 95 5.78 -16.82 -2.71
C GLU A 95 4.62 -15.85 -3.01
N ASP A 96 3.43 -16.10 -2.46
CA ASP A 96 2.27 -15.21 -2.59
C ASP A 96 2.50 -13.91 -1.81
N ILE A 97 3.06 -14.00 -0.60
CA ILE A 97 3.45 -12.82 0.20
C ILE A 97 4.44 -11.97 -0.59
N ARG A 98 5.49 -12.59 -1.17
CA ARG A 98 6.48 -11.91 -2.00
C ARG A 98 5.86 -11.22 -3.21
N ALA A 99 4.98 -11.92 -3.92
CA ALA A 99 4.29 -11.39 -5.09
C ALA A 99 3.38 -10.21 -4.72
N LEU A 100 2.67 -10.30 -3.61
CA LEU A 100 1.79 -9.24 -3.14
C LEU A 100 2.57 -8.00 -2.66
N ILE A 101 3.68 -8.17 -1.93
CA ILE A 101 4.57 -7.05 -1.58
C ILE A 101 5.06 -6.36 -2.85
N THR A 102 5.53 -7.13 -3.86
CA THR A 102 5.98 -6.57 -5.13
C THR A 102 4.89 -5.76 -5.81
N ALA A 103 3.65 -6.28 -5.86
CA ALA A 103 2.50 -5.57 -6.40
C ALA A 103 2.22 -4.29 -5.62
N SER A 104 2.25 -4.34 -4.28
CA SER A 104 1.99 -3.21 -3.39
C SER A 104 3.00 -2.07 -3.57
N LEU A 105 4.24 -2.38 -3.93
CA LEU A 105 5.26 -1.37 -4.18
C LEU A 105 5.11 -0.68 -5.55
N LEU A 106 4.42 -1.30 -6.52
CA LEU A 106 4.41 -0.85 -7.91
C LEU A 106 3.03 -0.45 -8.46
N TYR A 107 1.93 -0.81 -7.80
CA TYR A 107 0.58 -0.59 -8.35
C TYR A 107 0.23 0.89 -8.53
N ASP A 108 0.77 1.76 -7.70
CA ASP A 108 0.59 3.21 -7.75
C ASP A 108 1.68 3.94 -8.57
N PHE A 109 2.56 3.20 -9.27
CA PHE A 109 3.67 3.76 -10.07
C PHE A 109 3.20 4.86 -11.05
N GLY A 110 2.02 4.70 -11.62
CA GLY A 110 1.45 5.67 -12.57
C GLY A 110 1.19 7.06 -11.97
N TYR A 111 1.07 7.19 -10.64
CA TYR A 111 0.96 8.51 -10.00
C TYR A 111 2.18 9.39 -10.21
N LEU A 112 3.36 8.82 -10.51
CA LEU A 112 4.57 9.59 -10.84
C LEU A 112 4.43 10.39 -12.14
N TYR A 113 3.46 10.06 -12.98
CA TYR A 113 3.13 10.80 -14.21
C TYR A 113 2.03 11.83 -14.02
N VAL A 114 1.43 11.93 -12.83
CA VAL A 114 0.37 12.87 -12.52
C VAL A 114 0.97 14.18 -12.01
N PRO A 115 0.62 15.34 -12.62
CA PRO A 115 1.09 16.63 -12.13
C PRO A 115 0.70 16.89 -10.68
N GLN A 116 1.63 17.43 -9.90
CA GLN A 116 1.44 17.76 -8.49
C GLN A 116 0.18 18.61 -8.25
N ALA A 117 -0.10 19.58 -9.12
CA ALA A 117 -1.27 20.44 -9.04
C ALA A 117 -2.62 19.69 -9.09
N ILE A 118 -2.64 18.48 -9.67
CA ILE A 118 -3.83 17.61 -9.64
C ILE A 118 -3.87 16.86 -8.30
N LEU A 119 -2.75 16.30 -7.84
CA LEU A 119 -2.67 15.56 -6.58
C LEU A 119 -3.00 16.44 -5.37
N ASP A 120 -2.63 17.72 -5.42
CA ASP A 120 -2.89 18.69 -4.34
C ASP A 120 -4.37 19.03 -4.17
N LYS A 121 -5.24 18.67 -5.14
CA LYS A 121 -6.69 18.89 -5.01
C LYS A 121 -7.36 17.99 -3.97
N GLY A 122 -6.74 16.88 -3.59
CA GLY A 122 -7.30 15.94 -2.61
C GLY A 122 -8.72 15.49 -2.98
N ASP A 123 -9.70 15.81 -2.12
CA ASP A 123 -11.11 15.45 -2.35
C ASP A 123 -11.82 16.28 -3.42
N ASP A 124 -11.24 17.44 -3.81
CA ASP A 124 -11.81 18.36 -4.82
C ASP A 124 -11.48 17.95 -6.27
N LEU A 125 -11.07 16.71 -6.50
CA LEU A 125 -10.83 16.18 -7.85
C LEU A 125 -12.12 16.17 -8.68
N SER A 126 -12.06 16.79 -9.86
CA SER A 126 -13.14 16.67 -10.86
C SER A 126 -13.15 15.29 -11.53
N ASP A 127 -14.22 14.96 -12.24
CA ASP A 127 -14.27 13.71 -13.03
C ASP A 127 -13.17 13.67 -14.10
N SER A 128 -12.81 14.81 -14.67
CA SER A 128 -11.70 14.93 -15.63
C SER A 128 -10.35 14.62 -14.96
N ASP A 129 -10.12 15.11 -13.74
CA ASP A 129 -8.90 14.80 -12.98
C ASP A 129 -8.83 13.31 -12.65
N ARG A 130 -9.95 12.72 -12.20
CA ARG A 130 -10.03 11.27 -11.90
C ARG A 130 -9.73 10.42 -13.14
N ASN A 131 -10.28 10.79 -14.30
CA ASN A 131 -10.00 10.11 -15.56
C ASN A 131 -8.53 10.28 -15.97
N PHE A 132 -7.96 11.46 -15.78
CA PHE A 132 -6.55 11.72 -16.06
C PHE A 132 -5.63 10.86 -15.15
N ILE A 133 -5.94 10.76 -13.86
CA ILE A 133 -5.23 9.88 -12.93
C ILE A 133 -5.34 8.42 -13.39
N GLN A 134 -6.54 7.94 -13.72
CA GLN A 134 -6.76 6.57 -14.18
C GLN A 134 -5.91 6.26 -15.43
N MET A 135 -5.91 7.15 -16.43
CA MET A 135 -5.07 7.00 -17.64
C MET A 135 -3.57 6.91 -17.30
N ASN A 136 -3.09 7.66 -16.31
CA ASN A 136 -1.69 7.60 -15.91
C ASN A 136 -1.37 6.33 -15.10
N LEU A 137 -2.30 5.79 -14.30
CA LEU A 137 -2.13 4.48 -13.67
C LEU A 137 -2.00 3.36 -14.73
N GLU A 138 -2.87 3.37 -15.75
CA GLU A 138 -2.81 2.44 -16.88
C GLU A 138 -1.49 2.58 -17.66
N ARG A 139 -1.05 3.82 -17.92
CA ARG A 139 0.26 4.10 -18.53
C ARG A 139 1.41 3.58 -17.67
N GLY A 140 1.35 3.77 -16.35
CA GLY A 140 2.33 3.25 -15.41
C GLY A 140 2.46 1.73 -15.51
N TYR A 141 1.34 1.02 -15.51
CA TYR A 141 1.32 -0.44 -15.71
C TYR A 141 1.99 -0.85 -17.02
N GLU A 142 1.63 -0.21 -18.14
CA GLU A 142 2.22 -0.52 -19.45
C GLU A 142 3.72 -0.22 -19.51
N SER A 143 4.21 0.77 -18.76
CA SER A 143 5.64 1.09 -18.72
C SER A 143 6.47 0.10 -17.90
N ILE A 144 5.92 -0.45 -16.80
CA ILE A 144 6.62 -1.42 -15.97
C ILE A 144 6.53 -2.86 -16.52
N ARG A 145 5.48 -3.18 -17.26
CA ARG A 145 5.22 -4.55 -17.77
C ARG A 145 6.41 -5.17 -18.52
N PRO A 146 7.08 -4.48 -19.47
CA PRO A 146 8.21 -5.05 -20.19
C PRO A 146 9.41 -5.32 -19.28
N ARG A 147 9.52 -4.61 -18.14
CA ARG A 147 10.64 -4.73 -17.19
C ARG A 147 10.52 -5.92 -16.26
N TYR A 148 9.33 -6.55 -16.17
CA TYR A 148 9.11 -7.65 -15.24
C TYR A 148 10.05 -8.84 -15.47
N GLU A 149 10.31 -9.20 -16.72
CA GLU A 149 11.25 -10.27 -17.05
C GLU A 149 12.70 -9.84 -16.78
N GLU A 150 13.08 -8.63 -17.18
CA GLU A 150 14.42 -8.08 -16.97
C GLU A 150 14.77 -7.97 -15.47
N CYS A 151 13.79 -7.62 -14.63
CA CYS A 151 13.95 -7.48 -13.18
C CYS A 151 13.72 -8.78 -12.41
N ASN A 152 13.36 -9.87 -13.07
CA ASN A 152 13.00 -11.16 -12.46
C ASN A 152 11.91 -11.02 -11.37
N LEU A 153 10.90 -10.18 -11.62
CA LEU A 153 9.79 -9.96 -10.70
C LEU A 153 8.76 -11.08 -10.78
N PRO A 154 8.03 -11.38 -9.67
CA PRO A 154 6.99 -12.41 -9.67
C PRO A 154 5.86 -12.07 -10.67
N LYS A 155 5.58 -12.95 -11.66
CA LYS A 155 4.56 -12.68 -12.68
C LYS A 155 3.16 -12.45 -12.11
N ILE A 156 2.81 -13.15 -11.04
CA ILE A 156 1.51 -12.98 -10.37
C ILE A 156 1.34 -11.54 -9.80
N SER A 157 2.43 -10.86 -9.43
CA SER A 157 2.34 -9.47 -8.99
C SER A 157 1.87 -8.53 -10.10
N LEU A 158 2.24 -8.81 -11.35
CA LEU A 158 1.75 -8.05 -12.51
C LEU A 158 0.25 -8.27 -12.74
N GLU A 159 -0.25 -9.48 -12.53
CA GLU A 159 -1.68 -9.78 -12.59
C GLU A 159 -2.45 -9.05 -11.49
N ILE A 160 -1.92 -9.01 -10.25
CA ILE A 160 -2.52 -8.28 -9.14
C ILE A 160 -2.63 -6.79 -9.49
N ILE A 161 -1.56 -6.17 -9.99
CA ILE A 161 -1.55 -4.76 -10.41
C ILE A 161 -2.58 -4.53 -11.53
N GLN A 162 -2.62 -5.40 -12.53
CA GLN A 162 -3.58 -5.32 -13.62
C GLN A 162 -5.01 -5.36 -13.10
N GLN A 163 -5.35 -6.31 -12.24
CA GLN A 163 -6.68 -6.42 -11.64
C GLN A 163 -7.05 -5.17 -10.83
N PHE A 164 -6.11 -4.63 -10.06
CA PHE A 164 -6.34 -3.45 -9.24
C PHE A 164 -6.61 -2.20 -10.08
N ILE A 165 -5.79 -1.94 -11.10
CA ILE A 165 -5.87 -0.73 -11.94
C ILE A 165 -7.07 -0.81 -12.88
N PHE A 166 -7.24 -1.94 -13.59
CA PHE A 166 -8.21 -2.03 -14.68
C PHE A 166 -9.62 -2.45 -14.25
N GLN A 167 -9.84 -2.80 -12.99
CA GLN A 167 -11.18 -3.12 -12.48
C GLN A 167 -12.17 -1.96 -12.68
N LYS A 168 -11.69 -0.70 -12.68
CA LYS A 168 -12.47 0.51 -12.90
C LYS A 168 -12.36 1.03 -14.33
N SER A 169 -11.55 0.41 -15.18
CA SER A 169 -11.35 0.84 -16.57
C SER A 169 -12.60 0.57 -17.39
N GLN A 170 -13.03 1.57 -18.15
CA GLN A 170 -14.13 1.44 -19.11
C GLN A 170 -13.64 0.92 -20.47
N THR A 171 -12.32 0.91 -20.69
CA THR A 171 -11.69 0.66 -21.99
C THR A 171 -11.18 -0.75 -22.15
N LEU A 172 -10.82 -1.43 -21.08
CA LEU A 172 -10.21 -2.77 -21.11
C LEU A 172 -11.03 -3.76 -20.29
N LYS A 173 -11.54 -4.81 -20.96
CA LYS A 173 -12.10 -5.98 -20.25
C LYS A 173 -10.95 -6.93 -19.95
N ILE A 174 -10.59 -7.05 -18.67
CA ILE A 174 -9.62 -8.03 -18.21
C ILE A 174 -10.31 -9.35 -17.84
N LYS A 175 -9.55 -10.45 -17.95
CA LYS A 175 -10.02 -11.77 -17.55
C LYS A 175 -10.20 -11.81 -16.02
N ASP A 176 -11.23 -12.52 -15.56
CA ASP A 176 -11.40 -12.78 -14.12
C ASP A 176 -10.16 -13.47 -13.55
N PRO A 177 -9.66 -13.01 -12.39
CA PRO A 177 -8.51 -13.62 -11.75
C PRO A 177 -8.84 -15.00 -11.18
N SER A 178 -7.80 -15.83 -11.00
CA SER A 178 -7.93 -17.07 -10.21
C SER A 178 -8.43 -16.76 -8.78
N PRO A 179 -8.97 -17.74 -8.05
CA PRO A 179 -9.37 -17.53 -6.66
C PRO A 179 -8.22 -17.04 -5.77
N GLU A 180 -6.99 -17.54 -6.00
CA GLU A 180 -5.78 -17.15 -5.30
C GLU A 180 -5.42 -15.69 -5.61
N THR A 181 -5.33 -15.32 -6.87
CA THR A 181 -5.07 -13.93 -7.29
C THR A 181 -6.15 -12.98 -6.77
N ARG A 182 -7.42 -13.42 -6.73
CA ARG A 182 -8.52 -12.62 -6.18
C ARG A 182 -8.32 -12.31 -4.69
N LEU A 183 -7.88 -13.30 -3.90
CA LEU A 183 -7.58 -13.10 -2.48
C LEU A 183 -6.44 -12.08 -2.30
N LEU A 184 -5.37 -12.18 -3.09
CA LEU A 184 -4.26 -11.23 -3.06
C LEU A 184 -4.71 -9.80 -3.43
N CYS A 185 -5.60 -9.67 -4.43
CA CYS A 185 -6.22 -8.37 -4.75
C CYS A 185 -7.09 -7.83 -3.61
N ASP A 186 -7.82 -8.69 -2.90
CA ASP A 186 -8.63 -8.29 -1.74
C ASP A 186 -7.73 -7.78 -0.61
N ILE A 187 -6.58 -8.41 -0.38
CA ILE A 187 -5.60 -7.95 0.62
C ILE A 187 -5.05 -6.57 0.22
N LEU A 188 -4.62 -6.41 -1.03
CA LEU A 188 -4.14 -5.12 -1.53
C LEU A 188 -5.18 -4.00 -1.35
N LYS A 189 -6.46 -4.27 -1.68
CA LYS A 189 -7.56 -3.31 -1.51
C LYS A 189 -7.77 -2.88 -0.06
N VAL A 190 -7.72 -3.82 0.87
CA VAL A 190 -7.91 -3.52 2.30
C VAL A 190 -6.73 -2.72 2.83
N ALA A 191 -5.50 -3.11 2.50
CA ALA A 191 -4.28 -2.43 2.90
C ALA A 191 -4.23 -0.99 2.33
N ASP A 192 -4.50 -0.82 1.02
CA ASP A 192 -4.58 0.48 0.34
C ASP A 192 -5.59 1.41 1.02
N GLN A 193 -6.82 0.94 1.22
CA GLN A 193 -7.87 1.77 1.79
C GLN A 193 -7.60 2.12 3.25
N PHE A 194 -7.09 1.18 4.05
CA PHE A 194 -6.73 1.44 5.43
C PHE A 194 -5.66 2.52 5.54
N ASP A 195 -4.59 2.39 4.76
CA ASP A 195 -3.51 3.36 4.75
C ASP A 195 -3.99 4.74 4.27
N ARG A 196 -4.82 4.82 3.21
CA ARG A 196 -5.40 6.09 2.72
C ARG A 196 -6.26 6.79 3.78
N LEU A 197 -7.03 6.04 4.55
CA LEU A 197 -7.89 6.59 5.61
C LEU A 197 -7.08 7.10 6.80
N THR A 198 -6.03 6.39 7.19
CA THR A 198 -5.25 6.69 8.40
C THR A 198 -4.02 7.58 8.12
N ALA A 199 -3.66 7.78 6.85
CA ALA A 199 -2.50 8.57 6.47
C ALA A 199 -2.63 10.05 6.86
N MET A 200 -1.56 10.59 7.45
CA MET A 200 -1.45 12.02 7.77
C MET A 200 -1.06 12.80 6.51
N ASN A 201 -2.05 13.34 5.80
CA ASN A 201 -1.85 14.18 4.62
C ASN A 201 -2.03 15.67 4.97
N ILE A 202 -1.32 16.53 4.24
CA ILE A 202 -1.43 17.99 4.44
C ILE A 202 -2.85 18.46 4.15
N ASN A 203 -3.53 17.88 3.17
CA ASN A 203 -4.83 18.33 2.69
C ASN A 203 -6.01 17.58 3.31
N ASN A 204 -5.81 16.38 3.85
CA ASN A 204 -6.87 15.56 4.42
C ASN A 204 -6.50 15.12 5.84
N PRO A 205 -7.31 15.45 6.86
CA PRO A 205 -7.07 14.96 8.20
C PRO A 205 -7.25 13.43 8.23
N PRO A 206 -6.34 12.69 8.91
CA PRO A 206 -6.48 11.24 9.06
C PRO A 206 -7.69 10.91 9.93
N VAL A 207 -8.34 9.80 9.62
CA VAL A 207 -9.28 9.20 10.57
C VAL A 207 -8.54 8.25 11.51
N SER A 208 -9.10 8.02 12.71
CA SER A 208 -8.51 7.05 13.63
C SER A 208 -8.59 5.62 13.07
N GLU A 209 -7.71 4.74 13.54
CA GLU A 209 -7.71 3.32 13.18
C GLU A 209 -9.06 2.66 13.48
N VAL A 210 -9.72 3.05 14.58
CA VAL A 210 -11.08 2.60 14.93
C VAL A 210 -12.09 3.00 13.87
N ALA A 211 -12.03 4.26 13.40
CA ALA A 211 -12.93 4.76 12.37
C ALA A 211 -12.66 4.09 11.02
N ALA A 212 -11.39 3.89 10.64
CA ALA A 212 -10.98 3.20 9.44
C ALA A 212 -11.46 1.73 9.44
N MET A 213 -11.26 1.01 10.55
CA MET A 213 -11.76 -0.36 10.71
C MET A 213 -13.28 -0.44 10.65
N SER A 214 -13.97 0.52 11.26
CA SER A 214 -15.44 0.61 11.19
C SER A 214 -15.94 0.86 9.77
N PHE A 215 -15.22 1.71 9.01
CA PHE A 215 -15.50 1.95 7.60
C PHE A 215 -15.36 0.66 6.78
N LEU A 216 -14.24 -0.05 6.88
CA LEU A 216 -13.98 -1.29 6.15
C LEU A 216 -15.03 -2.37 6.45
N ARG A 217 -15.41 -2.56 7.73
CA ARG A 217 -16.43 -3.52 8.16
C ARG A 217 -17.81 -3.20 7.60
N ARG A 218 -18.21 -1.92 7.56
CA ARG A 218 -19.51 -1.49 7.00
C ARG A 218 -19.60 -1.69 5.49
N HIS A 219 -18.47 -1.70 4.78
CA HIS A 219 -18.42 -1.88 3.33
C HIS A 219 -18.00 -3.31 2.93
N SER A 220 -18.57 -4.31 3.60
CA SER A 220 -18.27 -5.74 3.42
C SER A 220 -18.52 -6.29 2.01
N ARG A 221 -19.28 -5.60 1.17
CA ARG A 221 -19.44 -5.94 -0.26
C ARG A 221 -18.21 -5.55 -1.10
N THR A 222 -17.45 -4.57 -0.64
CA THR A 222 -16.27 -4.05 -1.34
C THR A 222 -14.98 -4.62 -0.75
N TYR A 223 -14.93 -4.74 0.58
CA TYR A 223 -13.77 -5.21 1.32
C TYR A 223 -14.06 -6.58 1.93
N ASN A 224 -13.23 -7.56 1.60
CA ASN A 224 -13.39 -8.94 2.06
C ASN A 224 -13.35 -9.02 3.59
N PRO A 225 -14.44 -9.48 4.26
CA PRO A 225 -14.52 -9.49 5.72
C PRO A 225 -13.41 -10.33 6.41
N ARG A 226 -12.94 -11.40 5.75
CA ARG A 226 -11.86 -12.24 6.28
C ARG A 226 -10.54 -11.47 6.30
N VAL A 227 -10.27 -10.69 5.26
CA VAL A 227 -9.07 -9.84 5.15
C VAL A 227 -9.14 -8.70 6.17
N VAL A 228 -10.31 -8.07 6.34
CA VAL A 228 -10.51 -7.02 7.35
C VAL A 228 -10.33 -7.58 8.78
N ALA A 229 -10.77 -8.81 9.03
CA ALA A 229 -10.55 -9.48 10.32
C ALA A 229 -9.03 -9.74 10.55
N ALA A 230 -8.31 -10.24 9.54
CA ALA A 230 -6.87 -10.45 9.62
C ALA A 230 -6.10 -9.14 9.87
N LEU A 231 -6.47 -8.03 9.21
CA LEU A 231 -5.88 -6.71 9.50
C LEU A 231 -6.05 -6.33 10.98
N ALA A 232 -7.21 -6.59 11.60
CA ALA A 232 -7.45 -6.29 13.01
C ALA A 232 -6.56 -7.10 13.97
N GLU A 233 -6.07 -8.26 13.54
CA GLU A 233 -5.11 -9.06 14.31
C GLU A 233 -3.65 -8.61 14.10
N CYS A 234 -3.35 -7.87 13.04
CA CYS A 234 -2.00 -7.41 12.74
C CYS A 234 -1.61 -6.11 13.46
N ILE A 235 -2.57 -5.24 13.78
CA ILE A 235 -2.32 -3.89 14.30
C ILE A 235 -3.05 -3.62 15.60
N HIS A 236 -2.50 -2.71 16.42
CA HIS A 236 -3.21 -2.14 17.54
C HIS A 236 -4.22 -1.10 17.05
N ILE A 237 -5.50 -1.41 17.13
CA ILE A 237 -6.59 -0.50 16.72
C ILE A 237 -6.73 0.67 17.71
N LEU A 238 -6.39 0.44 18.97
CA LEU A 238 -6.22 1.47 20.00
C LEU A 238 -4.77 1.46 20.40
N PRO A 239 -3.92 2.32 19.80
CA PRO A 239 -2.51 2.38 20.16
C PRO A 239 -2.35 2.75 21.63
N THR A 240 -1.27 2.24 22.25
CA THR A 240 -0.92 2.55 23.64
C THR A 240 -0.82 4.06 23.82
N GLY A 241 -1.56 4.63 24.77
CA GLY A 241 -1.63 6.07 25.01
C GLY A 241 -2.77 6.81 24.28
N ALA A 242 -3.63 6.11 23.54
CA ALA A 242 -4.84 6.69 22.98
C ALA A 242 -5.80 7.05 24.13
N CYS A 243 -6.25 8.34 24.15
CA CYS A 243 -7.32 8.76 25.02
C CYS A 243 -8.66 8.29 24.44
N VAL A 244 -9.47 7.60 25.22
CA VAL A 244 -10.86 7.25 24.89
C VAL A 244 -11.78 7.98 25.86
N ASP A 245 -12.74 8.74 25.34
CA ASP A 245 -13.86 9.25 26.14
C ASP A 245 -14.82 8.08 26.40
N LEU A 246 -15.09 7.82 27.68
CA LEU A 246 -16.00 6.77 28.14
C LEU A 246 -17.44 7.30 28.23
#